data_0ea28f8936bc33dfc5109c6e05251b46
#
_entry.id   0ea28f8936bc33dfc5109c6e05251b46
#
_cell.length_a   1.000
_cell.length_b   1.000
_cell.length_c   1.000
_cell.angle_alpha   90.00
_cell.angle_beta   90.00
_cell.angle_gamma   90.00
#
_symmetry.space_group_name_H-M   'P 1'
#
loop_
_entity.id
_entity.type
_entity.pdbx_description
1 polymer ?
#
loop_
_entity_poly.entity_id
_entity_poly.type
_entity_poly.pdbx_seq_one_letter_code
_entity_poly.pdbx_strand_id
1 'polypeptide(L)'
;MQLKETVDYINEKTNNFAPEIAIVLGSGLGDFADDFCDIALSYKDIPGFEASTVKGHKGQLVFATVAGKKVVMMQGRFHYYEGHPIQKVVYPVKVFKKLGVKTLIVTNAAGGINRTFNASDLMLITDHINFMHVNPLIGPNDEELGPRFPDMTEVYKKDLQEIAMTAAKKLDINLKKGVYMALTGPNYETPSETKIDRKSVGRERVC
;
A
#
# COMPACT_ATOMS: atom_id res chain seq x y z
N MET A 1 -7.23 16.32 -15.73
CA MET A 1 -8.23 17.22 -15.10
C MET A 1 -8.55 16.74 -13.69
N GLN A 2 -9.09 15.56 -13.50
CA GLN A 2 -9.48 15.03 -12.17
C GLN A 2 -8.33 14.98 -11.14
N LEU A 3 -7.13 14.51 -11.53
CA LEU A 3 -5.99 14.38 -10.60
C LEU A 3 -5.55 15.74 -10.04
N LYS A 4 -5.53 16.78 -10.89
CA LYS A 4 -5.22 18.14 -10.46
C LYS A 4 -6.25 18.66 -9.46
N GLU A 5 -7.53 18.49 -9.75
CA GLU A 5 -8.64 18.90 -8.87
C GLU A 5 -8.53 18.24 -7.47
N THR A 6 -8.23 16.93 -7.44
CA THR A 6 -8.01 16.18 -6.20
C THR A 6 -6.86 16.78 -5.39
N VAL A 7 -5.73 17.04 -6.05
CA VAL A 7 -4.52 17.56 -5.39
C VAL A 7 -4.75 18.99 -4.88
N ASP A 8 -5.38 19.83 -5.69
CA ASP A 8 -5.72 21.22 -5.32
C ASP A 8 -6.65 21.23 -4.09
N TYR A 9 -7.68 20.38 -4.07
CA TYR A 9 -8.58 20.22 -2.92
C TYR A 9 -7.83 19.80 -1.63
N ILE A 10 -6.98 18.77 -1.74
CA ILE A 10 -6.20 18.30 -0.59
C ILE A 10 -5.28 19.41 -0.09
N ASN A 11 -4.56 20.10 -0.97
CA ASN A 11 -3.67 21.20 -0.61
C ASN A 11 -4.42 22.33 0.09
N GLU A 12 -5.59 22.71 -0.40
CA GLU A 12 -6.44 23.71 0.24
C GLU A 12 -6.85 23.28 1.67
N LYS A 13 -7.36 22.04 1.81
CA LYS A 13 -7.87 21.54 3.10
C LYS A 13 -6.79 21.23 4.13
N THR A 14 -5.55 21.04 3.68
CA THR A 14 -4.41 20.73 4.56
C THR A 14 -3.41 21.88 4.71
N ASN A 15 -3.75 23.09 4.21
CA ASN A 15 -2.83 24.23 4.19
C ASN A 15 -1.46 23.88 3.55
N ASN A 16 -1.47 23.18 2.42
CA ASN A 16 -0.28 22.72 1.71
C ASN A 16 0.66 21.87 2.60
N PHE A 17 0.12 20.87 3.29
CA PHE A 17 0.87 20.05 4.25
C PHE A 17 2.13 19.37 3.68
N ALA A 18 2.19 19.06 2.41
CA ALA A 18 3.35 18.47 1.69
C ALA A 18 3.96 17.23 2.39
N PRO A 19 3.29 16.07 2.37
CA PRO A 19 3.79 14.84 3.00
C PRO A 19 5.02 14.29 2.27
N GLU A 20 6.01 13.78 3.03
CA GLU A 20 7.19 13.10 2.51
C GLU A 20 6.98 11.59 2.38
N ILE A 21 6.14 11.03 3.25
CA ILE A 21 5.87 9.58 3.36
C ILE A 21 4.38 9.35 3.24
N ALA A 22 3.99 8.33 2.48
CA ALA A 22 2.64 7.80 2.48
C ALA A 22 2.62 6.41 3.10
N ILE A 23 1.59 6.11 3.91
CA ILE A 23 1.38 4.79 4.51
C ILE A 23 -0.02 4.30 4.15
N VAL A 24 -0.10 3.14 3.52
CA VAL A 24 -1.39 2.44 3.32
C VAL A 24 -1.58 1.47 4.47
N LEU A 25 -2.50 1.79 5.37
CA LEU A 25 -2.78 0.98 6.55
C LEU A 25 -3.65 -0.23 6.16
N GLY A 26 -3.14 -1.41 6.44
CA GLY A 26 -3.83 -2.67 6.26
C GLY A 26 -4.88 -2.93 7.34
N SER A 27 -5.58 -4.05 7.20
CA SER A 27 -6.59 -4.49 8.17
C SER A 27 -6.00 -4.60 9.58
N GLY A 28 -6.69 -4.01 10.56
CA GLY A 28 -6.26 -4.01 11.96
C GLY A 28 -5.25 -2.92 12.33
N LEU A 29 -4.76 -2.11 11.36
CA LEU A 29 -3.80 -1.03 11.63
C LEU A 29 -4.44 0.37 11.59
N GLY A 30 -5.76 0.47 11.47
CA GLY A 30 -6.46 1.75 11.36
C GLY A 30 -6.23 2.67 12.57
N ASP A 31 -6.21 2.10 13.76
CA ASP A 31 -6.07 2.86 15.01
C ASP A 31 -4.72 3.61 15.10
N PHE A 32 -3.68 3.11 14.42
CA PHE A 32 -2.40 3.81 14.33
C PHE A 32 -2.53 5.24 13.77
N ALA A 33 -3.43 5.45 12.82
CA ALA A 33 -3.65 6.80 12.29
C ALA A 33 -4.34 7.72 13.29
N ASP A 34 -5.13 7.18 14.20
CA ASP A 34 -5.86 7.98 15.21
C ASP A 34 -4.92 8.55 16.28
N ASP A 35 -3.85 7.82 16.59
CA ASP A 35 -2.85 8.24 17.59
C ASP A 35 -2.05 9.48 17.15
N PHE A 36 -2.01 9.78 15.83
CA PHE A 36 -1.17 10.85 15.26
C PHE A 36 -1.95 11.88 14.45
N CYS A 37 -3.27 11.86 14.43
CA CYS A 37 -4.09 12.63 13.51
C CYS A 37 -4.01 14.15 13.77
N ASP A 38 -3.37 14.89 12.86
CA ASP A 38 -3.42 16.36 12.83
C ASP A 38 -4.62 16.82 11.98
N ILE A 39 -4.81 16.25 10.78
CA ILE A 39 -5.90 16.58 9.85
C ILE A 39 -6.44 15.28 9.26
N ALA A 40 -7.76 15.12 9.22
CA ALA A 40 -8.44 14.01 8.56
C ALA A 40 -9.35 14.52 7.42
N LEU A 41 -9.25 13.90 6.26
CA LEU A 41 -10.11 14.17 5.09
C LEU A 41 -10.86 12.90 4.71
N SER A 42 -12.19 12.92 4.80
CA SER A 42 -13.01 11.79 4.37
C SER A 42 -12.89 11.57 2.86
N TYR A 43 -12.80 10.31 2.42
CA TYR A 43 -12.77 9.98 0.98
C TYR A 43 -13.99 10.53 0.23
N LYS A 44 -15.14 10.59 0.88
CA LYS A 44 -16.39 11.10 0.29
C LYS A 44 -16.29 12.56 -0.13
N ASP A 45 -15.42 13.34 0.54
CA ASP A 45 -15.25 14.76 0.30
C ASP A 45 -14.12 15.03 -0.70
N ILE A 46 -13.26 14.04 -0.95
CA ILE A 46 -12.12 14.20 -1.86
C ILE A 46 -12.53 13.88 -3.30
N PRO A 47 -12.46 14.85 -4.22
CA PRO A 47 -12.77 14.62 -5.62
C PRO A 47 -11.98 13.44 -6.20
N GLY A 48 -12.66 12.50 -6.86
CA GLY A 48 -12.02 11.35 -7.51
C GLY A 48 -11.74 10.14 -6.63
N PHE A 49 -11.87 10.26 -5.30
CA PHE A 49 -11.83 9.11 -4.40
C PHE A 49 -13.18 8.39 -4.40
N GLU A 50 -13.15 7.09 -4.17
CA GLU A 50 -14.35 6.28 -3.96
C GLU A 50 -14.73 6.24 -2.48
N ALA A 51 -15.98 5.97 -2.18
CA ALA A 51 -16.37 5.69 -0.80
C ALA A 51 -15.86 4.29 -0.41
N SER A 52 -15.25 4.15 0.78
CA SER A 52 -14.92 2.83 1.30
C SER A 52 -16.19 2.06 1.62
N THR A 53 -16.31 0.83 1.11
CA THR A 53 -17.48 -0.05 1.34
C THR A 53 -17.20 -1.09 2.42
N VAL A 54 -15.94 -1.27 2.83
CA VAL A 54 -15.53 -2.27 3.80
C VAL A 54 -15.87 -1.85 5.22
N LYS A 55 -16.62 -2.69 5.94
CA LYS A 55 -16.93 -2.48 7.35
C LYS A 55 -15.66 -2.39 8.19
N GLY A 56 -15.57 -1.36 9.04
CA GLY A 56 -14.41 -1.13 9.91
C GLY A 56 -13.31 -0.24 9.32
N HIS A 57 -13.46 0.20 8.07
CA HIS A 57 -12.59 1.22 7.48
C HIS A 57 -13.23 2.61 7.65
N LYS A 58 -12.52 3.56 8.23
CA LYS A 58 -13.01 4.94 8.37
C LYS A 58 -13.13 5.64 7.02
N GLY A 59 -12.35 5.21 6.01
CA GLY A 59 -12.40 5.76 4.66
C GLY A 59 -11.93 7.22 4.62
N GLN A 60 -10.70 7.47 5.07
CA GLN A 60 -10.15 8.83 5.14
C GLN A 60 -8.64 8.86 4.89
N LEU A 61 -8.14 10.01 4.45
CA LEU A 61 -6.72 10.37 4.51
C LEU A 61 -6.45 11.09 5.82
N VAL A 62 -5.42 10.63 6.54
CA VAL A 62 -4.95 11.27 7.77
C VAL A 62 -3.57 11.87 7.50
N PHE A 63 -3.42 13.16 7.74
CA PHE A 63 -2.16 13.88 7.65
C PHE A 63 -1.65 14.10 9.07
N ALA A 64 -0.39 13.79 9.29
CA ALA A 64 0.21 13.80 10.62
C ALA A 64 1.72 14.05 10.58
N THR A 65 2.26 14.55 11.69
CA THR A 65 3.70 14.60 11.92
C THR A 65 4.11 13.46 12.84
N VAL A 66 4.74 12.43 12.29
CA VAL A 66 5.19 11.25 13.03
C VAL A 66 6.71 11.26 13.13
N ALA A 67 7.26 11.28 14.32
CA ALA A 67 8.70 11.35 14.58
C ALA A 67 9.42 12.47 13.78
N GLY A 68 8.78 13.63 13.65
CA GLY A 68 9.29 14.79 12.91
C GLY A 68 9.18 14.69 11.39
N LYS A 69 8.52 13.67 10.86
CA LYS A 69 8.27 13.48 9.43
C LYS A 69 6.82 13.75 9.07
N LYS A 70 6.59 14.46 7.98
CA LYS A 70 5.25 14.70 7.45
C LYS A 70 4.76 13.46 6.72
N VAL A 71 3.67 12.88 7.20
CA VAL A 71 3.11 11.61 6.73
C VAL A 71 1.67 11.80 6.29
N VAL A 72 1.27 11.13 5.21
CA VAL A 72 -0.13 10.91 4.86
C VAL A 72 -0.45 9.44 5.01
N MET A 73 -1.52 9.09 5.71
CA MET A 73 -1.95 7.72 5.95
C MET A 73 -3.31 7.47 5.31
N MET A 74 -3.44 6.35 4.61
CA MET A 74 -4.73 5.82 4.17
C MET A 74 -5.32 4.97 5.30
N GLN A 75 -6.34 5.48 5.96
CA GLN A 75 -7.11 4.73 6.96
C GLN A 75 -8.32 4.06 6.29
N GLY A 76 -8.05 2.92 5.67
CA GLY A 76 -8.89 2.21 4.72
C GLY A 76 -8.35 2.34 3.29
N ARG A 77 -8.63 1.35 2.47
CA ARG A 77 -8.18 1.28 1.07
C ARG A 77 -9.24 0.67 0.19
N PHE A 78 -9.11 0.86 -1.12
CA PHE A 78 -9.98 0.24 -2.13
C PHE A 78 -9.43 -1.12 -2.51
N HIS A 79 -10.32 -2.13 -2.63
CA HIS A 79 -9.91 -3.46 -3.05
C HIS A 79 -10.49 -3.78 -4.44
N TYR A 80 -9.71 -4.48 -5.24
CA TYR A 80 -10.14 -4.89 -6.57
C TYR A 80 -11.37 -5.80 -6.53
N TYR A 81 -11.47 -6.68 -5.52
CA TYR A 81 -12.62 -7.58 -5.36
C TYR A 81 -13.94 -6.88 -4.99
N GLU A 82 -13.90 -5.61 -4.60
CA GLU A 82 -15.11 -4.79 -4.38
C GLU A 82 -15.76 -4.36 -5.71
N GLY A 83 -15.15 -4.71 -6.86
CA GLY A 83 -15.64 -4.35 -8.19
C GLY A 83 -15.09 -3.01 -8.71
N HIS A 84 -14.18 -2.37 -7.99
CA HIS A 84 -13.53 -1.15 -8.47
C HIS A 84 -12.62 -1.43 -9.66
N PRO A 85 -12.65 -0.61 -10.73
CA PRO A 85 -11.63 -0.67 -11.78
C PRO A 85 -10.24 -0.50 -11.18
N ILE A 86 -9.24 -1.25 -11.69
CA ILE A 86 -7.87 -1.21 -11.16
C ILE A 86 -7.29 0.21 -11.11
N GLN A 87 -7.69 1.07 -12.06
CA GLN A 87 -7.27 2.48 -12.09
C GLN A 87 -7.76 3.28 -10.87
N LYS A 88 -8.92 2.91 -10.31
CA LYS A 88 -9.44 3.53 -9.08
C LYS A 88 -8.72 3.01 -7.84
N VAL A 89 -8.38 1.72 -7.82
CA VAL A 89 -7.61 1.13 -6.71
C VAL A 89 -6.24 1.80 -6.55
N VAL A 90 -5.55 2.10 -7.66
CA VAL A 90 -4.23 2.74 -7.65
C VAL A 90 -4.28 4.27 -7.65
N TYR A 91 -5.45 4.87 -7.76
CA TYR A 91 -5.59 6.32 -7.85
C TYR A 91 -4.95 7.09 -6.69
N PRO A 92 -5.08 6.65 -5.42
CA PRO A 92 -4.40 7.31 -4.30
C PRO A 92 -2.88 7.39 -4.46
N VAL A 93 -2.24 6.38 -5.05
CA VAL A 93 -0.78 6.39 -5.29
C VAL A 93 -0.39 7.52 -6.26
N LYS A 94 -1.21 7.75 -7.30
CA LYS A 94 -1.00 8.89 -8.22
C LYS A 94 -1.14 10.23 -7.51
N VAL A 95 -2.11 10.33 -6.61
CA VAL A 95 -2.30 11.53 -5.77
C VAL A 95 -1.09 11.75 -4.86
N PHE A 96 -0.60 10.72 -4.19
CA PHE A 96 0.60 10.83 -3.33
C PHE A 96 1.82 11.31 -4.11
N LYS A 97 2.03 10.78 -5.32
CA LYS A 97 3.12 11.27 -6.19
C LYS A 97 3.01 12.77 -6.44
N LYS A 98 1.80 13.26 -6.74
CA LYS A 98 1.56 14.70 -7.00
C LYS A 98 1.64 15.58 -5.75
N LEU A 99 1.36 15.04 -4.56
CA LEU A 99 1.58 15.71 -3.28
C LEU A 99 3.06 15.79 -2.87
N GLY A 100 3.97 15.15 -3.62
CA GLY A 100 5.41 15.18 -3.36
C GLY A 100 5.92 14.05 -2.48
N VAL A 101 5.12 13.02 -2.22
CA VAL A 101 5.55 11.83 -1.48
C VAL A 101 6.74 11.14 -2.17
N LYS A 102 7.76 10.83 -1.39
CA LYS A 102 8.99 10.18 -1.83
C LYS A 102 9.07 8.71 -1.44
N THR A 103 8.43 8.35 -0.33
CA THR A 103 8.43 6.98 0.20
C THR A 103 7.02 6.51 0.43
N LEU A 104 6.68 5.34 -0.14
CA LEU A 104 5.41 4.66 0.08
C LEU A 104 5.64 3.42 0.92
N ILE A 105 4.92 3.30 2.03
CA ILE A 105 4.87 2.11 2.88
C ILE A 105 3.49 1.47 2.68
N VAL A 106 3.47 0.21 2.28
CA VAL A 106 2.23 -0.55 2.14
C VAL A 106 2.19 -1.67 3.17
N THR A 107 1.05 -1.86 3.80
CA THR A 107 0.82 -2.92 4.77
C THR A 107 -0.44 -3.70 4.43
N ASN A 108 -0.41 -5.01 4.63
CA ASN A 108 -1.57 -5.87 4.43
C ASN A 108 -1.47 -7.13 5.30
N ALA A 109 -2.61 -7.70 5.64
CA ALA A 109 -2.66 -9.07 6.14
C ALA A 109 -2.58 -10.03 4.95
N ALA A 110 -1.95 -11.20 5.16
CA ALA A 110 -1.83 -12.22 4.13
C ALA A 110 -1.70 -13.62 4.74
N GLY A 111 -2.04 -14.66 3.98
CA GLY A 111 -1.84 -16.06 4.37
C GLY A 111 -0.38 -16.47 4.23
N GLY A 112 0.20 -17.11 5.24
CA GLY A 112 1.56 -17.63 5.18
C GLY A 112 1.63 -19.00 4.51
N ILE A 113 2.30 -19.12 3.36
CA ILE A 113 2.54 -20.41 2.67
C ILE A 113 3.86 -21.05 3.12
N ASN A 114 4.80 -20.23 3.53
CA ASN A 114 6.06 -20.71 4.09
C ASN A 114 5.82 -21.41 5.44
N ARG A 115 6.22 -22.68 5.53
CA ARG A 115 6.01 -23.50 6.74
C ARG A 115 6.85 -23.06 7.95
N THR A 116 7.80 -22.16 7.75
CA THR A 116 8.61 -21.58 8.85
C THR A 116 7.97 -20.34 9.45
N PHE A 117 6.85 -19.86 8.88
CA PHE A 117 6.10 -18.73 9.38
C PHE A 117 4.99 -19.19 10.32
N ASN A 118 4.75 -18.40 11.34
CA ASN A 118 3.67 -18.60 12.30
C ASN A 118 2.61 -17.51 12.15
N ALA A 119 1.42 -17.76 12.66
CA ALA A 119 0.42 -16.73 12.76
C ALA A 119 0.97 -15.53 13.55
N SER A 120 0.67 -14.32 13.10
CA SER A 120 1.17 -13.04 13.65
C SER A 120 2.64 -12.72 13.38
N ASP A 121 3.37 -13.52 12.60
CA ASP A 121 4.69 -13.09 12.11
C ASP A 121 4.55 -11.84 11.24
N LEU A 122 5.47 -10.90 11.41
CA LEU A 122 5.63 -9.77 10.48
C LEU A 122 6.63 -10.15 9.38
N MET A 123 6.29 -9.84 8.14
CA MET A 123 7.15 -10.09 6.99
C MET A 123 7.45 -8.82 6.20
N LEU A 124 8.72 -8.54 6.00
CA LEU A 124 9.18 -7.54 5.05
C LEU A 124 9.10 -8.10 3.63
N ILE A 125 8.30 -7.48 2.79
CA ILE A 125 8.18 -7.83 1.37
C ILE A 125 9.46 -7.37 0.67
N THR A 126 10.19 -8.31 0.08
CA THR A 126 11.43 -8.03 -0.66
C THR A 126 11.24 -8.01 -2.17
N ASP A 127 10.17 -8.65 -2.65
CA ASP A 127 9.74 -8.68 -4.04
C ASP A 127 8.27 -9.12 -4.11
N HIS A 128 7.66 -9.06 -5.31
CA HIS A 128 6.30 -9.54 -5.49
C HIS A 128 6.10 -10.26 -6.83
N ILE A 129 5.04 -11.06 -6.87
CA ILE A 129 4.51 -11.65 -8.09
C ILE A 129 3.09 -11.13 -8.29
N ASN A 130 2.86 -10.45 -9.40
CA ASN A 130 1.52 -10.05 -9.81
C ASN A 130 0.79 -11.23 -10.45
N PHE A 131 0.02 -11.96 -9.68
CA PHE A 131 -0.83 -13.06 -10.15
C PHE A 131 -2.31 -12.65 -10.31
N MET A 132 -2.57 -11.35 -10.25
CA MET A 132 -3.92 -10.79 -10.43
C MET A 132 -4.39 -10.77 -11.89
N HIS A 133 -3.50 -11.01 -12.86
CA HIS A 133 -3.77 -10.91 -14.30
C HIS A 133 -4.27 -9.52 -14.77
N VAL A 134 -4.07 -8.49 -13.95
CA VAL A 134 -4.34 -7.10 -14.29
C VAL A 134 -3.10 -6.25 -14.04
N ASN A 135 -2.93 -5.19 -14.86
CA ASN A 135 -1.81 -4.27 -14.70
C ASN A 135 -2.33 -2.83 -14.88
N PRO A 136 -2.23 -1.99 -13.85
CA PRO A 136 -2.72 -0.61 -13.91
C PRO A 136 -1.95 0.29 -14.88
N LEU A 137 -0.79 -0.15 -15.39
CA LEU A 137 0.01 0.59 -16.36
C LEU A 137 -0.43 0.34 -17.82
N ILE A 138 -1.37 -0.59 -18.06
CA ILE A 138 -1.95 -0.78 -19.39
C ILE A 138 -2.82 0.43 -19.75
N GLY A 139 -2.60 0.98 -20.93
CA GLY A 139 -3.27 2.17 -21.43
C GLY A 139 -2.29 3.31 -21.75
N PRO A 140 -2.77 4.54 -21.95
CA PRO A 140 -1.91 5.70 -22.18
C PRO A 140 -0.98 5.97 -21.01
N ASN A 141 0.29 6.32 -21.30
CA ASN A 141 1.23 6.73 -20.27
C ASN A 141 0.96 8.17 -19.82
N ASP A 142 1.16 8.43 -18.53
CA ASP A 142 1.24 9.77 -17.98
C ASP A 142 2.71 10.05 -17.59
N GLU A 143 3.41 10.78 -18.44
CA GLU A 143 4.85 11.04 -18.30
C GLU A 143 5.19 11.82 -17.02
N GLU A 144 4.25 12.59 -16.49
CA GLU A 144 4.42 13.30 -15.22
C GLU A 144 4.44 12.33 -14.00
N LEU A 145 3.86 11.14 -14.16
CA LEU A 145 3.88 10.11 -13.12
C LEU A 145 5.11 9.21 -13.24
N GLY A 146 5.60 8.99 -14.47
CA GLY A 146 6.79 8.16 -14.67
C GLY A 146 6.96 7.66 -16.13
N PRO A 147 8.05 6.92 -16.40
CA PRO A 147 8.33 6.41 -17.74
C PRO A 147 7.31 5.33 -18.16
N ARG A 148 7.14 5.18 -19.47
CA ARG A 148 6.25 4.15 -20.06
C ARG A 148 6.61 2.73 -19.60
N PHE A 149 7.90 2.45 -19.45
CA PHE A 149 8.46 1.15 -19.06
C PHE A 149 9.31 1.33 -17.79
N PRO A 150 8.68 1.30 -16.60
CA PRO A 150 9.43 1.42 -15.35
C PRO A 150 10.32 0.20 -15.13
N ASP A 151 11.54 0.45 -14.65
CA ASP A 151 12.42 -0.62 -14.20
C ASP A 151 11.88 -1.25 -12.91
N MET A 152 11.73 -2.57 -12.92
CA MET A 152 11.23 -3.37 -11.81
C MET A 152 12.35 -4.13 -11.07
N THR A 153 13.63 -3.85 -11.37
CA THR A 153 14.77 -4.56 -10.76
C THR A 153 14.87 -4.32 -9.26
N GLU A 154 14.49 -3.12 -8.80
CA GLU A 154 14.55 -2.74 -7.39
C GLU A 154 13.26 -2.01 -6.95
N VAL A 155 12.14 -2.71 -7.01
CA VAL A 155 10.83 -2.15 -6.60
C VAL A 155 10.79 -1.86 -5.11
N TYR A 156 11.35 -2.75 -4.32
CA TYR A 156 11.49 -2.61 -2.87
C TYR A 156 12.93 -2.19 -2.56
N LYS A 157 13.12 -0.91 -2.29
CA LYS A 157 14.44 -0.29 -2.10
C LYS A 157 15.24 -0.97 -0.99
N LYS A 158 16.47 -1.37 -1.28
CA LYS A 158 17.34 -2.10 -0.34
C LYS A 158 17.68 -1.28 0.90
N ASP A 159 17.94 0.00 0.74
CA ASP A 159 18.20 0.94 1.85
C ASP A 159 16.99 1.02 2.80
N LEU A 160 15.76 1.07 2.27
CA LEU A 160 14.55 1.05 3.08
C LEU A 160 14.33 -0.30 3.77
N GLN A 161 14.69 -1.41 3.11
CA GLN A 161 14.67 -2.73 3.73
C GLN A 161 15.65 -2.81 4.92
N GLU A 162 16.87 -2.26 4.79
CA GLU A 162 17.87 -2.22 5.85
C GLU A 162 17.40 -1.37 7.04
N ILE A 163 16.75 -0.24 6.76
CA ILE A 163 16.12 0.59 7.81
C ILE A 163 15.05 -0.20 8.56
N ALA A 164 14.15 -0.91 7.85
CA ALA A 164 13.10 -1.72 8.46
C ALA A 164 13.68 -2.85 9.32
N MET A 165 14.70 -3.57 8.84
CA MET A 165 15.38 -4.63 9.59
C MET A 165 16.08 -4.08 10.84
N THR A 166 16.70 -2.91 10.72
CA THR A 166 17.36 -2.24 11.85
C THR A 166 16.35 -1.81 12.91
N ALA A 167 15.21 -1.26 12.48
CA ALA A 167 14.13 -0.88 13.39
C ALA A 167 13.54 -2.11 14.10
N ALA A 168 13.27 -3.19 13.37
CA ALA A 168 12.78 -4.44 13.93
C ALA A 168 13.75 -5.00 15.00
N LYS A 169 15.05 -5.02 14.70
CA LYS A 169 16.07 -5.46 15.67
C LYS A 169 16.09 -4.61 16.94
N LYS A 170 15.94 -3.29 16.82
CA LYS A 170 15.89 -2.40 17.99
C LYS A 170 14.66 -2.63 18.88
N LEU A 171 13.57 -3.11 18.29
CA LEU A 171 12.31 -3.40 18.96
C LEU A 171 12.16 -4.88 19.37
N ASP A 172 13.19 -5.68 19.17
CA ASP A 172 13.17 -7.13 19.39
C ASP A 172 12.06 -7.85 18.60
N ILE A 173 11.78 -7.36 17.40
CA ILE A 173 10.80 -7.95 16.47
C ILE A 173 11.52 -8.91 15.53
N ASN A 174 11.10 -10.17 15.52
CA ASN A 174 11.59 -11.19 14.58
C ASN A 174 10.96 -10.97 13.19
N LEU A 175 11.43 -9.95 12.46
CA LEU A 175 10.93 -9.60 11.14
C LEU A 175 11.42 -10.62 10.10
N LYS A 176 10.48 -11.35 9.50
CA LYS A 176 10.74 -12.27 8.40
C LYS A 176 10.98 -11.48 7.11
N LYS A 177 11.51 -12.16 6.07
CA LYS A 177 11.60 -11.63 4.70
C LYS A 177 10.91 -12.58 3.74
N GLY A 178 10.33 -12.06 2.68
CA GLY A 178 9.70 -12.92 1.68
C GLY A 178 9.19 -12.19 0.45
N VAL A 179 8.74 -12.98 -0.50
CA VAL A 179 8.11 -12.52 -1.74
C VAL A 179 6.60 -12.58 -1.56
N TYR A 180 5.90 -11.52 -1.95
CA TYR A 180 4.44 -11.44 -1.89
C TYR A 180 3.83 -11.84 -3.23
N MET A 181 2.86 -12.75 -3.23
CA MET A 181 2.04 -13.02 -4.41
C MET A 181 0.70 -12.29 -4.30
N ALA A 182 0.44 -11.42 -5.27
CA ALA A 182 -0.79 -10.66 -5.33
C ALA A 182 -1.87 -11.45 -6.07
N LEU A 183 -3.00 -11.65 -5.44
CA LEU A 183 -4.20 -12.29 -5.96
C LEU A 183 -5.40 -11.33 -5.91
N THR A 184 -6.40 -11.58 -6.72
CA THR A 184 -7.59 -10.71 -6.78
C THR A 184 -8.54 -10.89 -5.61
N GLY A 185 -8.60 -12.08 -5.00
CA GLY A 185 -9.74 -12.46 -4.18
C GLY A 185 -11.04 -12.50 -5.00
N PRO A 186 -12.24 -12.56 -4.38
CA PRO A 186 -12.49 -12.67 -2.93
C PRO A 186 -12.33 -14.09 -2.37
N ASN A 187 -12.19 -15.10 -3.23
CA ASN A 187 -11.97 -16.48 -2.80
C ASN A 187 -10.51 -16.71 -2.37
N TYR A 188 -10.30 -17.69 -1.52
CA TYR A 188 -8.97 -18.20 -1.22
C TYR A 188 -8.45 -19.10 -2.34
N GLU A 189 -7.15 -19.36 -2.32
CA GLU A 189 -6.45 -20.19 -3.28
C GLU A 189 -6.88 -21.65 -3.20
N THR A 190 -6.95 -22.30 -4.36
CA THR A 190 -7.09 -23.75 -4.43
C THR A 190 -5.82 -24.45 -3.96
N PRO A 191 -5.88 -25.74 -3.56
CA PRO A 191 -4.67 -26.50 -3.22
C PRO A 191 -3.63 -26.56 -4.33
N SER A 192 -4.03 -26.44 -5.60
CA SER A 192 -3.13 -26.44 -6.74
C SER A 192 -2.44 -25.08 -6.92
N GLU A 193 -3.18 -23.98 -6.77
CA GLU A 193 -2.62 -22.62 -6.75
C GLU A 193 -1.60 -22.47 -5.62
N THR A 194 -1.94 -22.92 -4.40
CA THR A 194 -1.01 -22.95 -3.26
C THR A 194 0.26 -23.77 -3.54
N LYS A 195 0.18 -24.85 -4.35
CA LYS A 195 1.35 -25.63 -4.76
C LYS A 195 2.22 -24.91 -5.79
N ILE A 196 1.61 -24.20 -6.74
CA ILE A 196 2.32 -23.34 -7.70
C ILE A 196 3.08 -22.29 -6.94
N ASP A 197 2.41 -21.62 -6.03
CA ASP A 197 2.96 -20.65 -5.11
C ASP A 197 4.21 -21.19 -4.42
N ARG A 198 4.14 -22.34 -3.82
CA ARG A 198 5.24 -22.95 -3.07
C ARG A 198 6.44 -23.32 -3.94
N LYS A 199 6.21 -23.69 -5.22
CA LYS A 199 7.28 -24.11 -6.15
C LYS A 199 7.94 -22.94 -6.88
N SER A 200 7.17 -21.89 -7.19
CA SER A 200 7.61 -20.80 -8.07
C SER A 200 8.46 -19.75 -7.39
N VAL A 201 8.45 -19.65 -6.08
CA VAL A 201 9.06 -18.51 -5.34
C VAL A 201 10.05 -18.92 -4.26
N GLY A 202 10.51 -20.16 -4.29
CA GLY A 202 11.45 -20.63 -3.26
C GLY A 202 10.83 -20.70 -1.87
N ARG A 203 11.65 -20.65 -0.84
CA ARG A 203 11.25 -21.01 0.54
C ARG A 203 10.53 -19.90 1.33
N GLU A 204 10.24 -18.73 0.75
CA GLU A 204 9.79 -17.56 1.51
C GLU A 204 8.59 -16.88 0.84
N ARG A 205 7.36 -17.15 1.33
CA ARG A 205 6.13 -16.51 0.82
C ARG A 205 5.05 -16.25 1.85
N VAL A 206 4.27 -15.19 1.52
CA VAL A 206 2.97 -14.85 2.10
C VAL A 206 2.01 -14.46 0.98
N CYS A 207 0.80 -15.01 0.95
CA CYS A 207 -0.29 -14.60 0.08
C CYS A 207 -1.25 -13.68 0.81
#